data_3312f1bea9e88a9ee6437552fc4cf562
#
_entry.id   3312f1bea9e88a9ee6437552fc4cf562
#
_cell.length_a   1.000
_cell.length_b   1.000
_cell.length_c   1.000
_cell.angle_alpha   90.00
_cell.angle_beta   90.00
_cell.angle_gamma   90.00
#
_symmetry.space_group_name_H-M   'P 1'
#
loop_
_entity.id
_entity.type
_entity.pdbx_description
1 polymer ?
#
loop_
_entity_poly.entity_id
_entity_poly.type
_entity_poly.pdbx_seq_one_letter_code
_entity_poly.pdbx_strand_id
1 'polypeptide(L)'
;MKNNFSTAMREQPHIIILYILLSLLLLSCNGNSSRGLSETGDTLCLRYAKNLTIVTYPDHTEVTMRNPWDTTGVLAKYSLIQSKKLKEKNGTNNSSLFTLHSSLVQVPLHNAAVFGSVHCALLHELGADDAVGGICDLEFFNLPEYKEGVAEGRIANLGNSMQPNIEQIINLNPDALLPSPFENSGGLGRIERLGIPIIWCADYMENTPLGRAEWIHFYGRLFGKAAEADSIFSAVEKRYLELCAKVQNTKTKPRLLPEMPWSGQWTLPGSGSSSTKLYADAGADYLFAHLQGNGGIPLSTEKVIDKAVDADIWLIKHHGKLDRQQMISDTPLLASIKAPIWWCDTSVSLLYEETPFHPERLLENLIAILHPELGVEPEYKYFKELTIDN
;
A
#
# COMPACT_ATOMS: atom_id res chain seq x y z
N MET A 1 -59.99 -53.90 38.97
CA MET A 1 -58.97 -54.91 39.05
C MET A 1 -57.65 -54.18 39.04
N LYS A 2 -57.19 -53.76 40.18
CA LYS A 2 -56.36 -54.24 41.31
C LYS A 2 -55.12 -55.02 40.83
N ASN A 3 -53.98 -54.37 41.11
CA ASN A 3 -52.67 -54.94 41.54
C ASN A 3 -51.80 -55.60 40.50
N ASN A 4 -50.56 -55.05 40.20
CA ASN A 4 -49.34 -55.30 40.95
C ASN A 4 -48.17 -54.55 40.31
N PHE A 5 -47.74 -53.44 40.89
CA PHE A 5 -46.43 -52.86 40.68
C PHE A 5 -45.80 -52.69 42.10
N SER A 6 -45.27 -53.77 42.60
CA SER A 6 -44.42 -53.74 43.80
C SER A 6 -43.73 -55.09 43.95
N THR A 7 -42.63 -55.30 43.26
CA THR A 7 -41.58 -56.27 43.63
C THR A 7 -40.48 -56.33 42.52
N ALA A 8 -39.63 -55.34 42.46
CA ALA A 8 -38.36 -55.48 41.69
C ALA A 8 -37.38 -54.35 42.05
N MET A 9 -37.25 -54.01 43.29
CA MET A 9 -36.17 -53.15 43.84
C MET A 9 -35.58 -53.68 45.10
N ARG A 10 -35.11 -54.90 45.07
CA ARG A 10 -34.40 -55.44 46.22
C ARG A 10 -33.44 -56.58 45.83
N GLU A 11 -32.42 -56.26 45.06
CA GLU A 11 -31.18 -57.04 44.92
C GLU A 11 -30.35 -56.49 43.80
N GLN A 12 -29.59 -55.39 44.02
CA GLN A 12 -28.32 -55.19 43.33
C GLN A 12 -27.53 -54.02 44.00
N PRO A 13 -26.98 -54.16 45.21
CA PRO A 13 -26.10 -53.13 45.77
C PRO A 13 -24.84 -52.90 44.95
N HIS A 14 -24.46 -53.87 44.10
CA HIS A 14 -23.26 -53.71 43.24
C HIS A 14 -23.45 -52.75 42.07
N ILE A 15 -24.66 -52.54 41.58
CA ILE A 15 -24.93 -51.57 40.51
C ILE A 15 -24.85 -50.14 41.02
N ILE A 16 -25.31 -49.89 42.25
CA ILE A 16 -25.24 -48.58 42.88
C ILE A 16 -23.78 -48.20 43.19
N ILE A 17 -22.99 -49.17 43.66
CA ILE A 17 -21.54 -48.98 43.90
C ILE A 17 -20.80 -48.73 42.58
N LEU A 18 -21.18 -49.38 41.50
CA LEU A 18 -20.60 -49.17 40.16
C LEU A 18 -20.91 -47.77 39.62
N TYR A 19 -22.12 -47.23 39.84
CA TYR A 19 -22.47 -45.87 39.45
C TYR A 19 -21.77 -44.80 40.30
N ILE A 20 -21.57 -45.07 41.60
CA ILE A 20 -20.81 -44.18 42.51
C ILE A 20 -19.31 -44.21 42.12
N LEU A 21 -18.73 -45.35 41.76
CA LEU A 21 -17.36 -45.44 41.28
C LEU A 21 -17.17 -44.82 39.92
N LEU A 22 -18.15 -44.90 39.02
CA LEU A 22 -18.12 -44.27 37.70
C LEU A 22 -18.28 -42.74 37.80
N SER A 23 -19.05 -42.22 38.76
CA SER A 23 -19.19 -40.78 38.99
C SER A 23 -17.95 -40.18 39.70
N LEU A 24 -17.18 -40.95 40.47
CA LEU A 24 -15.91 -40.53 41.05
C LEU A 24 -14.76 -40.50 40.05
N LEU A 25 -14.82 -41.31 38.98
CA LEU A 25 -13.87 -41.26 37.89
C LEU A 25 -14.06 -40.05 36.96
N LEU A 26 -15.21 -39.37 37.00
CA LEU A 26 -15.46 -38.16 36.22
C LEU A 26 -15.01 -36.86 36.92
N LEU A 27 -14.58 -36.94 38.20
CA LEU A 27 -14.10 -35.80 38.97
C LEU A 27 -12.58 -35.72 39.12
N SER A 28 -11.81 -36.63 38.48
CA SER A 28 -10.36 -36.63 38.51
C SER A 28 -9.74 -36.26 37.21
N CYS A 29 -10.17 -35.13 36.62
CA CYS A 29 -9.43 -34.42 35.56
C CYS A 29 -9.21 -32.97 36.00
N ASN A 30 -8.51 -32.80 37.12
CA ASN A 30 -7.85 -31.56 37.46
C ASN A 30 -6.41 -31.64 36.88
N GLY A 31 -6.33 -31.89 35.58
CA GLY A 31 -5.16 -31.63 34.78
C GLY A 31 -5.03 -30.14 34.64
N ASN A 32 -4.02 -29.57 35.26
CA ASN A 32 -3.53 -28.21 35.05
C ASN A 32 -2.99 -28.12 33.63
N SER A 33 -3.87 -28.26 32.62
CA SER A 33 -3.60 -27.80 31.25
C SER A 33 -3.70 -26.28 31.34
N SER A 34 -2.57 -25.62 31.38
CA SER A 34 -2.43 -24.28 30.90
C SER A 34 -3.02 -24.26 29.47
N ARG A 35 -4.34 -24.06 29.36
CA ARG A 35 -4.98 -23.61 28.16
C ARG A 35 -4.32 -22.27 27.88
N GLY A 36 -3.34 -22.27 26.98
CA GLY A 36 -3.02 -21.06 26.28
C GLY A 36 -4.34 -20.51 25.77
N LEU A 37 -4.81 -19.44 26.36
CA LEU A 37 -5.88 -18.64 25.83
C LEU A 37 -5.41 -18.29 24.43
N SER A 38 -6.02 -18.83 23.40
CA SER A 38 -5.90 -18.31 22.05
C SER A 38 -6.53 -16.93 22.16
N GLU A 39 -5.72 -15.93 22.40
CA GLU A 39 -6.17 -14.55 22.34
C GLU A 39 -6.68 -14.33 20.92
N THR A 40 -7.99 -14.20 20.77
CA THR A 40 -8.59 -13.86 19.49
C THR A 40 -8.19 -12.44 19.17
N GLY A 41 -7.31 -12.27 18.16
CA GLY A 41 -6.93 -10.94 17.67
C GLY A 41 -8.10 -10.25 16.99
N ASP A 42 -8.14 -8.93 17.10
CA ASP A 42 -9.08 -8.08 16.36
C ASP A 42 -8.49 -7.75 14.99
N THR A 43 -9.17 -8.23 13.93
CA THR A 43 -8.71 -8.04 12.55
C THR A 43 -9.27 -6.72 12.02
N LEU A 44 -8.37 -5.81 11.62
CA LEU A 44 -8.78 -4.60 10.91
C LEU A 44 -9.41 -4.98 9.57
N CYS A 45 -10.66 -4.56 9.36
CA CYS A 45 -11.39 -4.83 8.14
C CYS A 45 -10.89 -3.89 7.03
N LEU A 46 -9.90 -4.34 6.25
CA LEU A 46 -9.46 -3.67 5.04
C LEU A 46 -10.41 -4.03 3.89
N ARG A 47 -11.00 -3.02 3.27
CA ARG A 47 -12.05 -3.21 2.24
C ARG A 47 -11.47 -3.32 0.84
N TYR A 48 -10.37 -2.67 0.58
CA TYR A 48 -9.78 -2.46 -0.74
C TYR A 48 -8.41 -3.12 -0.88
N ALA A 49 -7.54 -3.00 0.13
CA ALA A 49 -6.21 -3.62 0.12
C ALA A 49 -6.35 -5.15 0.15
N LYS A 50 -5.70 -5.82 -0.80
CA LYS A 50 -5.75 -7.28 -0.95
C LYS A 50 -4.46 -7.96 -0.51
N ASN A 51 -3.37 -7.20 -0.51
CA ASN A 51 -2.04 -7.71 -0.18
C ASN A 51 -1.64 -7.46 1.28
N LEU A 52 -2.52 -6.87 2.08
CA LEU A 52 -2.26 -6.51 3.47
C LEU A 52 -3.31 -7.12 4.41
N THR A 53 -2.87 -7.64 5.56
CA THR A 53 -3.73 -8.06 6.67
C THR A 53 -3.14 -7.54 7.97
N ILE A 54 -3.95 -6.94 8.82
CA ILE A 54 -3.55 -6.38 10.12
C ILE A 54 -4.44 -6.98 11.20
N VAL A 55 -3.83 -7.62 12.20
CA VAL A 55 -4.52 -8.23 13.33
C VAL A 55 -3.95 -7.68 14.63
N THR A 56 -4.77 -7.05 15.44
CA THR A 56 -4.37 -6.45 16.71
C THR A 56 -4.66 -7.40 17.87
N TYR A 57 -3.65 -7.70 18.64
CA TYR A 57 -3.70 -8.46 19.89
C TYR A 57 -3.47 -7.53 21.10
N PRO A 58 -3.76 -7.95 22.33
CA PRO A 58 -3.56 -7.12 23.51
C PRO A 58 -2.12 -6.63 23.71
N ASP A 59 -1.13 -7.37 23.22
CA ASP A 59 0.28 -7.11 23.46
C ASP A 59 1.09 -6.73 22.22
N HIS A 60 0.58 -6.99 21.00
CA HIS A 60 1.23 -6.70 19.73
C HIS A 60 0.22 -6.55 18.59
N THR A 61 0.70 -6.14 17.42
CA THR A 61 -0.08 -6.17 16.18
C THR A 61 0.66 -7.02 15.16
N GLU A 62 0.00 -8.03 14.61
CA GLU A 62 0.53 -8.80 13.48
C GLU A 62 0.15 -8.16 12.16
N VAL A 63 1.13 -8.06 11.27
CA VAL A 63 0.94 -7.60 9.90
C VAL A 63 1.45 -8.67 8.96
N THR A 64 0.61 -9.08 8.02
CA THR A 64 0.98 -10.04 6.96
C THR A 64 0.83 -9.37 5.60
N MET A 65 1.88 -9.42 4.82
CA MET A 65 1.90 -8.97 3.43
C MET A 65 1.91 -10.17 2.49
N ARG A 66 0.94 -10.26 1.59
CA ARG A 66 0.96 -11.24 0.52
C ARG A 66 2.06 -10.94 -0.47
N ASN A 67 2.61 -11.99 -1.07
CA ASN A 67 3.51 -11.82 -2.20
C ASN A 67 2.69 -11.44 -3.45
N PRO A 68 2.86 -10.23 -4.01
CA PRO A 68 2.07 -9.79 -5.15
C PRO A 68 2.43 -10.50 -6.47
N TRP A 69 3.61 -11.12 -6.54
CA TRP A 69 4.08 -11.90 -7.70
C TRP A 69 3.74 -13.38 -7.60
N ASP A 70 3.56 -13.88 -6.36
CA ASP A 70 3.10 -15.24 -6.06
C ASP A 70 1.98 -15.17 -5.02
N THR A 71 0.75 -15.16 -5.49
CA THR A 71 -0.45 -14.99 -4.64
C THR A 71 -0.66 -16.12 -3.62
N THR A 72 0.08 -17.22 -3.72
CA THR A 72 0.07 -18.32 -2.73
C THR A 72 1.08 -18.06 -1.61
N GLY A 73 2.03 -17.15 -1.83
CA GLY A 73 3.13 -16.85 -0.92
C GLY A 73 2.87 -15.65 0.00
N VAL A 74 3.71 -15.54 1.01
CA VAL A 74 3.80 -14.40 1.91
C VAL A 74 5.09 -13.66 1.59
N LEU A 75 4.99 -12.34 1.35
CA LEU A 75 6.15 -11.48 1.17
C LEU A 75 6.86 -11.23 2.49
N ALA A 76 6.09 -10.85 3.51
CA ALA A 76 6.62 -10.58 4.85
C ALA A 76 5.55 -10.75 5.93
N LYS A 77 6.02 -11.02 7.17
CA LYS A 77 5.23 -10.95 8.40
C LYS A 77 5.96 -10.11 9.43
N TYR A 78 5.23 -9.24 10.10
CA TYR A 78 5.75 -8.38 11.15
C TYR A 78 4.93 -8.55 12.43
N SER A 79 5.63 -8.53 13.58
CA SER A 79 5.03 -8.37 14.89
C SER A 79 5.42 -7.00 15.43
N LEU A 80 4.47 -6.06 15.42
CA LEU A 80 4.67 -4.70 15.90
C LEU A 80 4.43 -4.67 17.43
N ILE A 81 5.46 -4.32 18.22
CA ILE A 81 5.39 -4.29 19.67
C ILE A 81 5.68 -2.89 20.18
N GLN A 82 4.83 -2.38 21.07
CA GLN A 82 5.06 -1.08 21.70
C GLN A 82 6.26 -1.11 22.64
N SER A 83 7.13 -0.12 22.55
CA SER A 83 8.35 0.04 23.35
C SER A 83 8.13 -0.09 24.86
N LYS A 84 7.01 0.40 25.38
CA LYS A 84 6.63 0.28 26.81
C LYS A 84 6.44 -1.17 27.23
N LYS A 85 5.83 -2.00 26.39
CA LYS A 85 5.52 -3.41 26.70
C LYS A 85 6.75 -4.31 26.62
N LEU A 86 7.76 -3.96 25.82
CA LEU A 86 9.03 -4.68 25.78
C LEU A 86 9.81 -4.57 27.09
N LYS A 87 9.81 -3.41 27.74
CA LYS A 87 10.49 -3.19 29.04
C LYS A 87 9.85 -3.99 30.17
N GLU A 88 8.53 -4.21 30.12
CA GLU A 88 7.80 -5.02 31.11
C GLU A 88 8.05 -6.53 30.91
N LYS A 89 8.29 -6.99 29.68
CA LYS A 89 8.50 -8.42 29.35
C LYS A 89 9.94 -8.91 29.55
N ASN A 90 10.95 -8.04 29.63
CA ASN A 90 12.34 -8.45 29.90
C ASN A 90 12.53 -9.09 31.29
N GLY A 91 11.48 -9.16 32.12
CA GLY A 91 11.45 -9.90 33.40
C GLY A 91 10.91 -11.32 33.32
N THR A 92 10.31 -11.73 32.19
CA THR A 92 9.76 -13.09 32.03
C THR A 92 10.14 -13.62 30.64
N ASN A 93 10.98 -14.67 30.64
CA ASN A 93 11.38 -15.42 29.43
C ASN A 93 10.14 -16.09 28.78
N ASN A 94 9.35 -15.35 28.00
CA ASN A 94 8.31 -15.91 27.16
C ASN A 94 8.70 -15.76 25.67
N SER A 95 9.62 -16.62 25.23
CA SER A 95 10.00 -16.78 23.82
C SER A 95 8.97 -17.55 22.97
N SER A 96 7.78 -17.83 23.50
CA SER A 96 6.74 -18.61 22.81
C SER A 96 5.77 -17.77 21.94
N LEU A 97 5.91 -16.44 21.90
CA LEU A 97 5.00 -15.54 21.18
C LEU A 97 5.42 -15.28 19.73
N PHE A 98 6.58 -15.78 19.31
CA PHE A 98 7.08 -15.51 17.98
C PHE A 98 6.86 -16.74 17.09
N THR A 99 5.97 -16.61 16.12
CA THR A 99 5.95 -17.57 14.99
C THR A 99 7.32 -17.48 14.32
N LEU A 100 7.91 -18.63 14.02
CA LEU A 100 9.30 -18.80 13.50
C LEU A 100 9.65 -17.97 12.25
N HIS A 101 8.74 -17.13 11.73
CA HIS A 101 8.85 -16.43 10.45
C HIS A 101 8.39 -14.97 10.48
N SER A 102 8.21 -14.34 11.66
CA SER A 102 7.85 -12.91 11.73
C SER A 102 9.03 -12.05 12.19
N SER A 103 9.26 -10.92 11.50
CA SER A 103 10.22 -9.91 11.94
C SER A 103 9.62 -9.07 13.06
N LEU A 104 10.34 -8.96 14.18
CA LEU A 104 9.95 -8.12 15.31
C LEU A 104 10.26 -6.66 14.97
N VAL A 105 9.27 -5.79 15.10
CA VAL A 105 9.41 -4.34 14.89
C VAL A 105 8.93 -3.62 16.15
N GLN A 106 9.83 -2.83 16.74
CA GLN A 106 9.48 -1.96 17.86
C GLN A 106 8.81 -0.69 17.34
N VAL A 107 7.63 -0.36 17.87
CA VAL A 107 6.86 0.83 17.47
C VAL A 107 6.55 1.74 18.66
N PRO A 108 6.35 3.06 18.46
CA PRO A 108 6.53 3.75 17.18
C PRO A 108 8.00 3.81 16.75
N LEU A 109 8.22 3.91 15.42
CA LEU A 109 9.53 4.22 14.86
C LEU A 109 9.87 5.68 15.12
N HIS A 110 11.13 5.96 15.43
CA HIS A 110 11.62 7.31 15.74
C HIS A 110 12.81 7.73 14.87
N ASN A 111 13.44 6.79 14.18
CA ASN A 111 14.60 7.03 13.31
C ASN A 111 14.55 6.05 12.13
N ALA A 112 13.67 6.30 11.16
CA ALA A 112 13.48 5.42 10.01
C ALA A 112 14.33 5.86 8.81
N ALA A 113 14.85 4.89 8.06
CA ALA A 113 15.41 5.13 6.73
C ALA A 113 14.32 4.86 5.67
N VAL A 114 13.80 5.91 5.05
CA VAL A 114 12.67 5.86 4.11
C VAL A 114 13.19 6.02 2.69
N PHE A 115 12.96 5.01 1.83
CA PHE A 115 13.60 4.96 0.50
C PHE A 115 12.83 5.74 -0.58
N GLY A 116 11.55 6.03 -0.37
CA GLY A 116 10.73 6.67 -1.40
C GLY A 116 10.09 7.98 -0.96
N SER A 117 10.08 8.99 -1.85
CA SER A 117 9.43 10.30 -1.61
C SER A 117 7.93 10.18 -1.30
N VAL A 118 7.25 9.19 -1.89
CA VAL A 118 5.85 8.84 -1.63
C VAL A 118 5.58 8.62 -0.14
N HIS A 119 6.43 7.82 0.51
CA HIS A 119 6.26 7.49 1.92
C HIS A 119 6.66 8.66 2.81
N CYS A 120 7.63 9.47 2.39
CA CYS A 120 7.97 10.71 3.08
C CYS A 120 6.79 11.71 3.04
N ALA A 121 6.11 11.87 1.90
CA ALA A 121 4.91 12.70 1.80
C ALA A 121 3.79 12.22 2.73
N LEU A 122 3.57 10.92 2.79
CA LEU A 122 2.61 10.34 3.73
C LEU A 122 2.99 10.61 5.19
N LEU A 123 4.27 10.48 5.54
CA LEU A 123 4.74 10.74 6.91
C LEU A 123 4.62 12.21 7.29
N HIS A 124 4.86 13.11 6.33
CA HIS A 124 4.62 14.55 6.49
C HIS A 124 3.14 14.83 6.85
N GLU A 125 2.22 14.26 6.09
CA GLU A 125 0.78 14.42 6.35
C GLU A 125 0.34 13.81 7.69
N LEU A 126 0.92 12.68 8.07
CA LEU A 126 0.68 12.06 9.38
C LEU A 126 1.31 12.83 10.54
N GLY A 127 2.12 13.89 10.27
CA GLY A 127 2.89 14.60 11.29
C GLY A 127 3.94 13.70 11.95
N ALA A 128 4.66 12.94 11.15
CA ALA A 128 5.69 11.99 11.57
C ALA A 128 7.07 12.28 10.93
N ASP A 129 7.30 13.49 10.41
CA ASP A 129 8.57 13.91 9.78
C ASP A 129 9.78 13.69 10.68
N ASP A 130 9.63 14.00 11.97
CA ASP A 130 10.72 13.88 12.96
C ASP A 130 11.23 12.44 13.11
N ALA A 131 10.47 11.46 12.63
CA ALA A 131 10.86 10.05 12.62
C ALA A 131 11.67 9.65 11.38
N VAL A 132 11.85 10.53 10.40
CA VAL A 132 12.63 10.25 9.20
C VAL A 132 14.08 10.68 9.41
N GLY A 133 14.95 9.70 9.67
CA GLY A 133 16.39 9.94 9.87
C GLY A 133 17.21 9.93 8.61
N GLY A 134 16.75 9.26 7.53
CA GLY A 134 17.47 9.18 6.27
C GLY A 134 16.57 8.85 5.08
N ILE A 135 16.98 9.31 3.89
CA ILE A 135 16.24 9.12 2.64
C ILE A 135 17.17 8.71 1.49
N CYS A 136 16.60 8.02 0.49
CA CYS A 136 17.26 7.73 -0.78
C CYS A 136 16.70 8.62 -1.89
N ASP A 137 17.39 8.65 -3.03
CA ASP A 137 16.92 9.25 -4.30
C ASP A 137 16.49 10.73 -4.16
N LEU A 138 17.27 11.52 -3.41
CA LEU A 138 16.98 12.94 -3.10
C LEU A 138 16.67 13.79 -4.35
N GLU A 139 17.23 13.44 -5.50
CA GLU A 139 17.01 14.13 -6.76
C GLU A 139 15.55 14.08 -7.25
N PHE A 140 14.77 13.08 -6.82
CA PHE A 140 13.36 12.91 -7.20
C PHE A 140 12.37 13.49 -6.16
N PHE A 141 12.87 14.09 -5.09
CA PHE A 141 12.00 14.71 -4.11
C PHE A 141 11.52 16.10 -4.60
N ASN A 142 10.22 16.36 -4.50
CA ASN A 142 9.63 17.67 -4.68
C ASN A 142 9.15 18.30 -3.35
N LEU A 143 9.40 17.61 -2.23
CA LEU A 143 9.09 18.07 -0.87
C LEU A 143 10.23 18.93 -0.32
N PRO A 144 10.05 20.26 -0.13
CA PRO A 144 11.10 21.15 0.33
C PRO A 144 11.67 20.76 1.68
N GLU A 145 10.82 20.33 2.63
CA GLU A 145 11.17 19.99 4.01
C GLU A 145 12.26 18.93 4.10
N TYR A 146 12.19 17.94 3.20
CA TYR A 146 13.18 16.86 3.15
C TYR A 146 14.48 17.31 2.48
N LYS A 147 14.41 18.13 1.44
CA LYS A 147 15.60 18.73 0.81
C LYS A 147 16.35 19.63 1.78
N GLU A 148 15.63 20.47 2.50
CA GLU A 148 16.18 21.35 3.56
C GLU A 148 16.75 20.50 4.70
N GLY A 149 16.03 19.45 5.14
CA GLY A 149 16.49 18.54 6.18
C GLY A 149 17.82 17.88 5.84
N VAL A 150 18.02 17.49 4.57
CA VAL A 150 19.31 16.93 4.10
C VAL A 150 20.37 18.03 4.03
N ALA A 151 20.05 19.21 3.52
CA ALA A 151 21.00 20.32 3.42
C ALA A 151 21.50 20.79 4.80
N GLU A 152 20.65 20.73 5.82
CA GLU A 152 20.97 21.07 7.22
C GLU A 152 21.63 19.91 8.00
N GLY A 153 21.69 18.71 7.41
CA GLY A 153 22.25 17.52 8.06
C GLY A 153 21.35 16.89 9.12
N ARG A 154 20.06 17.25 9.19
CA ARG A 154 19.06 16.60 10.05
C ARG A 154 18.63 15.25 9.51
N ILE A 155 18.62 15.10 8.20
CA ILE A 155 18.26 13.89 7.47
C ILE A 155 19.48 13.40 6.69
N ALA A 156 19.82 12.13 6.83
CA ALA A 156 20.94 11.54 6.12
C ALA A 156 20.58 11.27 4.64
N ASN A 157 21.44 11.65 3.71
CA ASN A 157 21.32 11.21 2.31
C ASN A 157 21.93 9.81 2.18
N LEU A 158 21.10 8.82 1.94
CA LEU A 158 21.48 7.42 1.83
C LEU A 158 21.85 7.00 0.39
N GLY A 159 21.85 7.95 -0.56
CA GLY A 159 22.18 7.73 -1.97
C GLY A 159 21.04 7.13 -2.77
N ASN A 160 21.37 6.26 -3.72
CA ASN A 160 20.39 5.64 -4.61
C ASN A 160 19.68 4.45 -3.96
N SER A 161 18.36 4.35 -4.07
CA SER A 161 17.56 3.28 -3.45
C SER A 161 17.88 1.87 -3.94
N MET A 162 18.37 1.74 -5.18
CA MET A 162 18.78 0.45 -5.75
C MET A 162 20.16 -0.01 -5.24
N GLN A 163 21.01 0.93 -4.80
CA GLN A 163 22.34 0.69 -4.23
C GLN A 163 22.60 1.68 -3.09
N PRO A 164 21.88 1.55 -1.96
CA PRO A 164 22.01 2.51 -0.87
C PRO A 164 23.40 2.47 -0.24
N ASN A 165 23.82 3.61 0.30
CA ASN A 165 25.10 3.75 0.97
C ASN A 165 25.09 3.05 2.34
N ILE A 166 25.70 1.86 2.40
CA ILE A 166 25.73 1.02 3.61
C ILE A 166 26.40 1.72 4.78
N GLU A 167 27.47 2.50 4.54
CA GLU A 167 28.18 3.23 5.60
C GLU A 167 27.28 4.31 6.21
N GLN A 168 26.52 5.02 5.40
CA GLN A 168 25.55 5.99 5.88
C GLN A 168 24.41 5.34 6.67
N ILE A 169 23.93 4.16 6.24
CA ILE A 169 22.92 3.39 6.97
C ILE A 169 23.48 2.94 8.35
N ILE A 170 24.70 2.45 8.39
CA ILE A 170 25.35 2.05 9.65
C ILE A 170 25.52 3.25 10.59
N ASN A 171 25.95 4.39 10.07
CA ASN A 171 26.12 5.61 10.86
C ASN A 171 24.80 6.17 11.37
N LEU A 172 23.74 6.11 10.56
CA LEU A 172 22.38 6.50 10.94
C LEU A 172 21.83 5.59 12.04
N ASN A 173 22.15 4.31 12.01
CA ASN A 173 21.63 3.29 12.92
C ASN A 173 20.09 3.36 13.06
N PRO A 174 19.34 3.18 11.97
CA PRO A 174 17.90 3.39 11.98
C PRO A 174 17.15 2.27 12.71
N ASP A 175 15.95 2.59 13.20
CA ASP A 175 15.02 1.63 13.81
C ASP A 175 14.51 0.61 12.78
N ALA A 176 14.36 1.04 11.52
CA ALA A 176 13.93 0.23 10.40
C ALA A 176 14.35 0.85 9.06
N LEU A 177 14.41 0.00 8.03
CA LEU A 177 14.54 0.40 6.62
C LEU A 177 13.20 0.18 5.93
N LEU A 178 12.74 1.16 5.16
CA LEU A 178 11.48 1.14 4.42
C LEU A 178 11.73 1.16 2.89
N PRO A 179 12.24 0.09 2.29
CA PRO A 179 12.42 -0.02 0.85
C PRO A 179 11.15 -0.52 0.15
N SER A 180 11.03 -0.23 -1.14
CA SER A 180 10.03 -0.87 -2.01
C SER A 180 10.56 -2.19 -2.56
N PRO A 181 9.83 -3.30 -2.46
CA PRO A 181 10.23 -4.56 -3.09
C PRO A 181 9.98 -4.48 -4.60
N PHE A 182 10.71 -5.27 -5.40
CA PHE A 182 10.38 -5.50 -6.81
C PHE A 182 10.72 -6.94 -7.20
N GLU A 183 10.08 -7.42 -8.24
CA GLU A 183 10.23 -8.80 -8.68
C GLU A 183 11.69 -9.11 -9.03
N ASN A 184 12.19 -10.21 -8.53
CA ASN A 184 13.57 -10.67 -8.76
C ASN A 184 14.65 -9.69 -8.25
N SER A 185 14.34 -8.82 -7.28
CA SER A 185 15.32 -7.88 -6.70
C SER A 185 16.53 -8.55 -6.05
N GLY A 186 16.44 -9.84 -5.74
CA GLY A 186 17.49 -10.57 -5.02
C GLY A 186 17.66 -10.12 -3.56
N GLY A 187 16.72 -9.30 -3.02
CA GLY A 187 16.80 -8.72 -1.69
C GLY A 187 17.72 -7.50 -1.62
N LEU A 188 18.03 -7.06 -0.39
CA LEU A 188 18.92 -5.92 -0.12
C LEU A 188 20.38 -6.34 0.11
N GLY A 189 20.73 -7.59 -0.17
CA GLY A 189 22.09 -8.09 -0.16
C GLY A 189 22.81 -7.93 1.19
N ARG A 190 23.85 -7.07 1.25
CA ARG A 190 24.63 -6.88 2.48
C ARG A 190 23.84 -6.18 3.59
N ILE A 191 22.85 -5.38 3.24
CA ILE A 191 22.03 -4.61 4.18
C ILE A 191 21.22 -5.54 5.08
N GLU A 192 20.71 -6.66 4.58
CA GLU A 192 19.98 -7.67 5.37
C GLU A 192 20.82 -8.24 6.53
N ARG A 193 22.14 -8.24 6.39
CA ARG A 193 23.07 -8.74 7.42
C ARG A 193 23.35 -7.76 8.54
N LEU A 194 22.86 -6.51 8.43
CA LEU A 194 23.00 -5.51 9.49
C LEU A 194 22.09 -5.78 10.67
N GLY A 195 21.09 -6.66 10.52
CA GLY A 195 20.11 -6.96 11.57
C GLY A 195 19.11 -5.86 11.84
N ILE A 196 19.05 -4.84 10.98
CA ILE A 196 18.05 -3.77 11.02
C ILE A 196 16.75 -4.31 10.42
N PRO A 197 15.59 -4.13 11.06
CA PRO A 197 14.29 -4.53 10.49
C PRO A 197 14.06 -3.92 9.11
N ILE A 198 13.69 -4.75 8.13
CA ILE A 198 13.30 -4.32 6.79
C ILE A 198 11.78 -4.38 6.69
N ILE A 199 11.16 -3.25 6.41
CA ILE A 199 9.71 -3.10 6.27
C ILE A 199 9.40 -2.79 4.81
N TRP A 200 8.85 -3.77 4.10
CA TRP A 200 8.56 -3.65 2.67
C TRP A 200 7.40 -2.69 2.41
N CYS A 201 7.63 -1.69 1.59
CA CYS A 201 6.62 -0.76 1.09
C CYS A 201 6.03 -1.30 -0.21
N ALA A 202 5.07 -2.23 -0.12
CA ALA A 202 4.49 -2.95 -1.25
C ALA A 202 3.09 -2.42 -1.66
N ASP A 203 2.69 -1.25 -1.16
CA ASP A 203 1.41 -0.58 -1.45
C ASP A 203 1.18 -0.36 -2.95
N TYR A 204 2.24 -0.06 -3.71
CA TYR A 204 2.17 0.19 -5.14
C TYR A 204 1.72 -1.04 -5.97
N MET A 205 1.74 -2.23 -5.38
CA MET A 205 1.30 -3.47 -6.00
C MET A 205 -0.20 -3.76 -5.82
N GLU A 206 -0.93 -2.88 -5.14
CA GLU A 206 -2.39 -2.99 -5.08
C GLU A 206 -3.03 -2.65 -6.43
N ASN A 207 -4.08 -3.40 -6.77
CA ASN A 207 -4.74 -3.31 -8.08
C ASN A 207 -5.79 -2.19 -8.16
N THR A 208 -6.03 -1.50 -7.06
CA THR A 208 -7.01 -0.40 -7.00
C THR A 208 -6.42 0.82 -6.30
N PRO A 209 -6.82 2.04 -6.69
CA PRO A 209 -6.36 3.26 -6.04
C PRO A 209 -6.66 3.29 -4.55
N LEU A 210 -7.89 2.96 -4.14
CA LEU A 210 -8.25 2.88 -2.72
C LEU A 210 -7.52 1.75 -1.99
N GLY A 211 -7.22 0.62 -2.67
CA GLY A 211 -6.43 -0.46 -2.07
C GLY A 211 -5.03 0.01 -1.71
N ARG A 212 -4.40 0.80 -2.59
CA ARG A 212 -3.10 1.42 -2.31
C ARG A 212 -3.19 2.42 -1.16
N ALA A 213 -4.15 3.32 -1.19
CA ALA A 213 -4.34 4.33 -0.15
C ALA A 213 -4.63 3.71 1.23
N GLU A 214 -5.32 2.58 1.29
CA GLU A 214 -5.68 1.90 2.55
C GLU A 214 -4.47 1.38 3.33
N TRP A 215 -3.29 1.27 2.70
CA TRP A 215 -2.03 0.97 3.40
C TRP A 215 -1.61 2.05 4.40
N ILE A 216 -2.20 3.24 4.37
CA ILE A 216 -2.00 4.28 5.39
C ILE A 216 -2.23 3.75 6.81
N HIS A 217 -3.17 2.80 6.99
CA HIS A 217 -3.43 2.15 8.28
C HIS A 217 -2.21 1.38 8.82
N PHE A 218 -1.41 0.80 7.94
CA PHE A 218 -0.16 0.14 8.32
C PHE A 218 0.90 1.16 8.71
N TYR A 219 1.12 2.17 7.87
CA TYR A 219 2.11 3.23 8.15
C TYR A 219 1.75 4.01 9.41
N GLY A 220 0.48 4.34 9.62
CA GLY A 220 0.02 4.98 10.86
C GLY A 220 0.39 4.18 12.12
N ARG A 221 0.31 2.85 12.05
CA ARG A 221 0.70 1.98 13.18
C ARG A 221 2.21 1.92 13.39
N LEU A 222 2.99 1.96 12.32
CA LEU A 222 4.46 2.00 12.43
C LEU A 222 4.96 3.26 13.14
N PHE A 223 4.32 4.39 12.91
CA PHE A 223 4.74 5.70 13.44
C PHE A 223 3.86 6.21 14.60
N GLY A 224 2.98 5.38 15.15
CA GLY A 224 2.12 5.75 16.27
C GLY A 224 1.03 6.79 15.93
N LYS A 225 0.63 6.84 14.67
CA LYS A 225 -0.33 7.77 14.06
C LYS A 225 -1.58 7.06 13.52
N ALA A 226 -2.04 6.02 14.22
CA ALA A 226 -3.16 5.20 13.75
C ALA A 226 -4.47 5.99 13.63
N ALA A 227 -4.75 6.91 14.58
CA ALA A 227 -5.98 7.69 14.56
C ALA A 227 -5.99 8.73 13.42
N GLU A 228 -4.85 9.38 13.17
CA GLU A 228 -4.65 10.28 12.05
C GLU A 228 -4.84 9.55 10.72
N ALA A 229 -4.22 8.36 10.58
CA ALA A 229 -4.36 7.50 9.40
C ALA A 229 -5.82 7.10 9.14
N ASP A 230 -6.55 6.70 10.18
CA ASP A 230 -7.97 6.34 10.09
C ASP A 230 -8.83 7.53 9.63
N SER A 231 -8.54 8.73 10.13
CA SER A 231 -9.24 9.97 9.78
C SER A 231 -8.97 10.35 8.31
N ILE A 232 -7.70 10.35 7.89
CA ILE A 232 -7.29 10.69 6.52
C ILE A 232 -7.93 9.72 5.53
N PHE A 233 -7.78 8.40 5.76
CA PHE A 233 -8.34 7.41 4.85
C PHE A 233 -9.86 7.53 4.71
N SER A 234 -10.57 7.78 5.82
CA SER A 234 -12.03 7.96 5.80
C SER A 234 -12.45 9.14 4.91
N ALA A 235 -11.70 10.25 4.95
CA ALA A 235 -11.94 11.41 4.09
C ALA A 235 -11.65 11.11 2.61
N VAL A 236 -10.49 10.48 2.34
CA VAL A 236 -10.05 10.04 1.01
C VAL A 236 -11.10 9.11 0.37
N GLU A 237 -11.51 8.08 1.10
CA GLU A 237 -12.49 7.11 0.63
C GLU A 237 -13.83 7.77 0.29
N LYS A 238 -14.35 8.57 1.21
CA LYS A 238 -15.61 9.30 1.02
C LYS A 238 -15.55 10.15 -0.25
N ARG A 239 -14.50 10.95 -0.39
CA ARG A 239 -14.33 11.84 -1.54
C ARG A 239 -14.19 11.06 -2.85
N TYR A 240 -13.38 10.00 -2.85
CA TYR A 240 -13.20 9.14 -4.02
C TYR A 240 -14.52 8.54 -4.50
N LEU A 241 -15.34 8.00 -3.59
CA LEU A 241 -16.63 7.39 -3.93
C LEU A 241 -17.66 8.43 -4.40
N GLU A 242 -17.67 9.64 -3.82
CA GLU A 242 -18.50 10.75 -4.30
C GLU A 242 -18.16 11.13 -5.74
N LEU A 243 -16.87 11.17 -6.09
CA LEU A 243 -16.40 11.45 -7.44
C LEU A 243 -16.80 10.35 -8.42
N CYS A 244 -16.63 9.07 -8.06
CA CYS A 244 -17.10 7.95 -8.87
C CYS A 244 -18.60 8.04 -9.14
N ALA A 245 -19.42 8.40 -8.14
CA ALA A 245 -20.86 8.53 -8.29
C ALA A 245 -21.26 9.65 -9.28
N LYS A 246 -20.50 10.75 -9.34
CA LYS A 246 -20.76 11.83 -10.32
C LYS A 246 -20.57 11.36 -11.77
N VAL A 247 -19.60 10.50 -12.01
CA VAL A 247 -19.26 9.99 -13.34
C VAL A 247 -20.23 8.92 -13.84
N GLN A 248 -20.88 8.16 -12.95
CA GLN A 248 -21.76 7.03 -13.32
C GLN A 248 -22.84 7.36 -14.35
N ASN A 249 -23.30 8.61 -14.38
CA ASN A 249 -24.40 9.06 -15.25
C ASN A 249 -23.90 9.79 -16.51
N THR A 250 -22.60 9.85 -16.76
CA THR A 250 -22.07 10.46 -17.98
C THR A 250 -22.47 9.64 -19.21
N LYS A 251 -22.86 10.34 -20.28
CA LYS A 251 -23.27 9.69 -21.54
C LYS A 251 -22.09 9.35 -22.43
N THR A 252 -21.01 10.06 -22.27
CA THR A 252 -19.78 9.93 -23.07
C THR A 252 -18.67 9.32 -22.26
N LYS A 253 -17.81 8.58 -22.92
CA LYS A 253 -16.56 8.04 -22.35
C LYS A 253 -15.42 8.45 -23.27
N PRO A 254 -14.74 9.57 -22.98
CA PRO A 254 -13.61 10.02 -23.79
C PRO A 254 -12.53 8.96 -23.88
N ARG A 255 -12.02 8.74 -25.09
CA ARG A 255 -10.94 7.78 -25.36
C ARG A 255 -9.63 8.33 -24.87
N LEU A 256 -9.05 7.68 -23.88
CA LEU A 256 -7.85 8.12 -23.19
C LEU A 256 -6.61 7.37 -23.69
N LEU A 257 -5.58 8.11 -24.06
CA LEU A 257 -4.23 7.64 -24.29
C LEU A 257 -3.32 8.16 -23.17
N PRO A 258 -2.79 7.31 -22.28
CA PRO A 258 -1.83 7.74 -21.27
C PRO A 258 -0.39 7.58 -21.75
N GLU A 259 0.52 8.29 -21.06
CA GLU A 259 1.98 8.22 -21.21
C GLU A 259 2.49 8.66 -22.59
N MET A 260 3.78 8.55 -22.79
CA MET A 260 4.47 8.79 -24.07
C MET A 260 5.58 7.75 -24.26
N PRO A 261 6.02 7.52 -25.51
CA PRO A 261 7.11 6.59 -25.76
C PRO A 261 8.45 7.13 -25.25
N TRP A 262 9.28 6.20 -24.79
CA TRP A 262 10.66 6.45 -24.42
C TRP A 262 11.56 5.42 -25.11
N SER A 263 12.61 5.87 -25.82
CA SER A 263 13.55 4.98 -26.53
C SER A 263 12.87 3.91 -27.41
N GLY A 264 11.82 4.31 -28.15
CA GLY A 264 11.08 3.42 -29.06
C GLY A 264 10.08 2.47 -28.38
N GLN A 265 9.97 2.52 -27.06
CA GLN A 265 8.99 1.75 -26.29
C GLN A 265 7.95 2.65 -25.63
N TRP A 266 6.71 2.21 -25.63
CA TRP A 266 5.61 2.87 -24.94
C TRP A 266 5.07 1.94 -23.85
N THR A 267 5.38 2.26 -22.59
CA THR A 267 4.92 1.46 -21.47
C THR A 267 3.53 1.93 -21.04
N LEU A 268 2.55 1.07 -21.20
CA LEU A 268 1.14 1.35 -20.94
C LEU A 268 0.62 0.53 -19.76
N PRO A 269 -0.30 1.07 -18.92
CA PRO A 269 -0.89 0.33 -17.81
C PRO A 269 -1.62 -0.92 -18.28
N GLY A 270 -1.33 -2.07 -17.64
CA GLY A 270 -2.06 -3.32 -17.86
C GLY A 270 -3.46 -3.30 -17.24
N SER A 271 -4.33 -4.21 -17.68
CA SER A 271 -5.75 -4.29 -17.29
C SER A 271 -5.98 -4.48 -15.79
N GLY A 272 -5.03 -5.09 -15.08
CA GLY A 272 -5.10 -5.30 -13.63
C GLY A 272 -4.39 -4.22 -12.81
N SER A 273 -3.92 -3.12 -13.40
CA SER A 273 -3.23 -2.06 -12.68
C SER A 273 -4.20 -1.08 -12.01
N SER A 274 -3.75 -0.44 -10.93
CA SER A 274 -4.51 0.63 -10.26
C SER A 274 -4.76 1.83 -11.17
N SER A 275 -3.85 2.13 -12.11
CA SER A 275 -4.04 3.20 -13.11
C SER A 275 -5.19 2.90 -14.05
N THR A 276 -5.30 1.67 -14.59
CA THR A 276 -6.43 1.28 -15.45
C THR A 276 -7.76 1.38 -14.70
N LYS A 277 -7.78 0.96 -13.43
CA LYS A 277 -8.96 1.13 -12.58
C LYS A 277 -9.32 2.60 -12.38
N LEU A 278 -8.33 3.45 -12.11
CA LEU A 278 -8.51 4.90 -11.95
C LEU A 278 -9.11 5.55 -13.21
N TYR A 279 -8.60 5.20 -14.40
CA TYR A 279 -9.13 5.71 -15.66
C TYR A 279 -10.60 5.30 -15.86
N ALA A 280 -10.94 4.06 -15.53
CA ALA A 280 -12.33 3.59 -15.57
C ALA A 280 -13.22 4.32 -14.58
N ASP A 281 -12.73 4.58 -13.35
CA ASP A 281 -13.44 5.34 -12.32
C ASP A 281 -13.63 6.81 -12.69
N ALA A 282 -12.71 7.36 -13.47
CA ALA A 282 -12.83 8.69 -14.06
C ALA A 282 -13.75 8.75 -15.30
N GLY A 283 -14.34 7.62 -15.71
CA GLY A 283 -15.25 7.54 -16.87
C GLY A 283 -14.55 7.55 -18.22
N ALA A 284 -13.26 7.26 -18.28
CA ALA A 284 -12.53 7.15 -19.54
C ALA A 284 -12.80 5.81 -20.25
N ASP A 285 -12.72 5.84 -21.58
CA ASP A 285 -12.47 4.66 -22.42
C ASP A 285 -10.96 4.58 -22.67
N TYR A 286 -10.26 3.83 -21.80
CA TYR A 286 -8.82 3.64 -21.96
C TYR A 286 -8.54 2.73 -23.14
N LEU A 287 -7.91 3.27 -24.20
CA LEU A 287 -7.70 2.58 -25.49
C LEU A 287 -7.02 1.21 -25.37
N PHE A 288 -6.24 1.00 -24.31
CA PHE A 288 -5.45 -0.21 -24.08
C PHE A 288 -5.90 -1.00 -22.84
N ALA A 289 -7.13 -0.83 -22.38
CA ALA A 289 -7.67 -1.54 -21.21
C ALA A 289 -7.66 -3.08 -21.33
N HIS A 290 -7.46 -3.62 -22.52
CA HIS A 290 -7.38 -5.06 -22.83
C HIS A 290 -5.98 -5.67 -22.58
N LEU A 291 -4.94 -4.87 -22.35
CA LEU A 291 -3.58 -5.37 -22.12
C LEU A 291 -3.52 -6.16 -20.82
N GLN A 292 -3.19 -7.44 -20.92
CA GLN A 292 -3.11 -8.30 -19.73
C GLN A 292 -1.88 -7.96 -18.89
N GLY A 293 -2.05 -7.90 -17.56
CA GLY A 293 -0.98 -7.65 -16.58
C GLY A 293 -1.39 -6.65 -15.51
N ASN A 294 -0.62 -6.62 -14.41
CA ASN A 294 -0.86 -5.76 -13.24
C ASN A 294 0.04 -4.51 -13.19
N GLY A 295 1.03 -4.45 -14.07
CA GLY A 295 2.01 -3.36 -14.13
C GLY A 295 2.02 -2.64 -15.46
N GLY A 296 3.12 -1.97 -15.78
CA GLY A 296 3.39 -1.38 -17.08
C GLY A 296 3.74 -2.43 -18.11
N ILE A 297 3.06 -2.41 -19.25
CA ILE A 297 3.27 -3.33 -20.37
C ILE A 297 4.01 -2.59 -21.47
N PRO A 298 5.27 -2.94 -21.79
CA PRO A 298 6.03 -2.29 -22.86
C PRO A 298 5.55 -2.77 -24.23
N LEU A 299 5.20 -1.82 -25.11
CA LEU A 299 4.86 -2.04 -26.50
C LEU A 299 5.78 -1.22 -27.37
N SER A 300 5.98 -1.63 -28.64
CA SER A 300 6.65 -0.75 -29.60
C SER A 300 5.75 0.45 -29.96
N THR A 301 6.37 1.60 -30.25
CA THR A 301 5.63 2.83 -30.59
C THR A 301 4.68 2.60 -31.76
N GLU A 302 5.10 1.84 -32.79
CA GLU A 302 4.28 1.54 -33.97
C GLU A 302 2.98 0.82 -33.62
N LYS A 303 3.03 -0.14 -32.68
CA LYS A 303 1.83 -0.88 -32.23
C LYS A 303 0.84 0.01 -31.47
N VAL A 304 1.35 1.05 -30.79
CA VAL A 304 0.49 1.98 -30.05
C VAL A 304 -0.15 2.98 -30.97
N ILE A 305 0.59 3.50 -31.96
CA ILE A 305 0.13 4.54 -32.88
C ILE A 305 -1.15 4.15 -33.62
N ASP A 306 -1.30 2.89 -34.04
CA ASP A 306 -2.48 2.43 -34.77
C ASP A 306 -3.81 2.72 -34.04
N LYS A 307 -3.81 2.68 -32.70
CA LYS A 307 -4.96 3.03 -31.87
C LYS A 307 -4.89 4.44 -31.30
N ALA A 308 -3.68 4.96 -31.11
CA ALA A 308 -3.46 6.27 -30.50
C ALA A 308 -4.07 7.42 -31.32
N VAL A 309 -4.20 7.25 -32.63
CA VAL A 309 -4.86 8.22 -33.52
C VAL A 309 -6.34 8.44 -33.19
N ASP A 310 -6.96 7.48 -32.55
CA ASP A 310 -8.36 7.53 -32.13
C ASP A 310 -8.57 8.21 -30.76
N ALA A 311 -7.52 8.64 -30.07
CA ALA A 311 -7.63 9.27 -28.78
C ALA A 311 -8.40 10.59 -28.84
N ASP A 312 -9.24 10.82 -27.83
CA ASP A 312 -9.88 12.11 -27.60
C ASP A 312 -9.04 12.98 -26.67
N ILE A 313 -8.25 12.34 -25.78
CA ILE A 313 -7.33 13.00 -24.83
C ILE A 313 -6.03 12.20 -24.74
N TRP A 314 -4.91 12.93 -24.78
CA TRP A 314 -3.56 12.37 -24.55
C TRP A 314 -3.02 12.91 -23.21
N LEU A 315 -2.87 12.03 -22.22
CA LEU A 315 -2.44 12.35 -20.84
C LEU A 315 -0.97 11.97 -20.64
N ILE A 316 -0.10 12.95 -20.40
CA ILE A 316 1.34 12.73 -20.31
C ILE A 316 1.88 13.15 -18.94
N LYS A 317 2.71 12.31 -18.34
CA LYS A 317 3.58 12.65 -17.21
C LYS A 317 5.01 12.77 -17.73
N HIS A 318 5.62 13.93 -17.58
CA HIS A 318 6.95 14.22 -18.13
C HIS A 318 7.79 14.97 -17.10
N HIS A 319 9.06 14.62 -17.00
CA HIS A 319 10.01 15.30 -16.15
C HIS A 319 10.58 16.52 -16.87
N GLY A 320 10.28 17.72 -16.35
CA GLY A 320 10.64 18.99 -16.99
C GLY A 320 9.63 19.45 -18.06
N LYS A 321 9.98 20.49 -18.78
CA LYS A 321 9.09 21.12 -19.79
C LYS A 321 8.82 20.15 -20.95
N LEU A 322 7.55 19.99 -21.29
CA LEU A 322 7.13 19.23 -22.48
C LEU A 322 7.04 20.16 -23.70
N ASP A 323 7.63 19.73 -24.82
CA ASP A 323 7.58 20.44 -26.10
C ASP A 323 7.09 19.49 -27.21
N ARG A 324 5.94 19.82 -27.81
CA ARG A 324 5.34 18.99 -28.87
C ARG A 324 6.22 18.91 -30.13
N GLN A 325 6.91 19.98 -30.49
CA GLN A 325 7.76 19.99 -31.69
C GLN A 325 8.95 19.06 -31.48
N GLN A 326 9.55 19.12 -30.29
CA GLN A 326 10.64 18.21 -29.92
C GLN A 326 10.18 16.76 -29.93
N MET A 327 9.01 16.46 -29.31
CA MET A 327 8.42 15.11 -29.30
C MET A 327 8.28 14.54 -30.74
N ILE A 328 7.75 15.35 -31.65
CA ILE A 328 7.55 14.95 -33.04
C ILE A 328 8.90 14.82 -33.78
N SER A 329 9.86 15.69 -33.50
CA SER A 329 11.22 15.60 -34.06
C SER A 329 11.90 14.29 -33.65
N ASP A 330 11.79 13.91 -32.39
CA ASP A 330 12.39 12.69 -31.82
C ASP A 330 11.65 11.42 -32.26
N THR A 331 10.33 11.52 -32.44
CA THR A 331 9.46 10.40 -32.84
C THR A 331 8.41 10.88 -33.84
N PRO A 332 8.70 10.91 -35.14
CA PRO A 332 7.81 11.50 -36.17
C PRO A 332 6.41 10.88 -36.23
N LEU A 333 6.25 9.61 -35.83
CA LEU A 333 4.96 8.93 -35.80
C LEU A 333 3.95 9.62 -34.88
N LEU A 334 4.40 10.35 -33.86
CA LEU A 334 3.54 11.08 -32.93
C LEU A 334 2.78 12.23 -33.59
N ALA A 335 3.22 12.68 -34.75
CA ALA A 335 2.51 13.70 -35.55
C ALA A 335 1.12 13.27 -36.02
N SER A 336 0.85 11.97 -36.06
CA SER A 336 -0.48 11.41 -36.43
C SER A 336 -1.52 11.57 -35.31
N ILE A 337 -1.12 11.68 -34.03
CA ILE A 337 -2.01 11.86 -32.91
C ILE A 337 -2.46 13.32 -32.84
N LYS A 338 -3.78 13.56 -33.00
CA LYS A 338 -4.37 14.92 -33.02
C LYS A 338 -5.04 15.31 -31.71
N ALA A 339 -5.13 14.39 -30.76
CA ALA A 339 -5.72 14.64 -29.44
C ALA A 339 -5.05 15.82 -28.72
N PRO A 340 -5.80 16.65 -27.99
CA PRO A 340 -5.24 17.62 -27.08
C PRO A 340 -4.39 16.90 -26.02
N ILE A 341 -3.24 17.51 -25.71
CA ILE A 341 -2.30 16.97 -24.73
C ILE A 341 -2.54 17.66 -23.39
N TRP A 342 -2.82 16.86 -22.39
CA TRP A 342 -2.79 17.27 -21.00
C TRP A 342 -1.56 16.67 -20.33
N TRP A 343 -0.73 17.50 -19.72
CA TRP A 343 0.54 17.03 -19.18
C TRP A 343 0.84 17.57 -17.79
N CYS A 344 1.59 16.77 -17.05
CA CYS A 344 2.12 17.10 -15.73
C CYS A 344 3.64 17.17 -15.78
N ASP A 345 4.21 18.26 -15.30
CA ASP A 345 5.65 18.37 -15.05
C ASP A 345 6.01 17.73 -13.71
N THR A 346 6.51 16.51 -13.77
CA THR A 346 6.86 15.73 -12.57
C THR A 346 8.16 16.18 -11.90
N SER A 347 8.87 17.16 -12.47
CA SER A 347 10.05 17.74 -11.83
C SER A 347 9.72 18.75 -10.73
N VAL A 348 8.47 19.25 -10.71
CA VAL A 348 7.99 20.25 -9.75
C VAL A 348 6.64 19.91 -9.12
N SER A 349 5.95 18.93 -9.68
CA SER A 349 4.63 18.50 -9.19
C SER A 349 4.74 17.43 -8.12
N LEU A 350 3.91 17.50 -7.10
CA LEU A 350 3.78 16.47 -6.05
C LEU A 350 2.88 15.30 -6.49
N LEU A 351 2.61 15.15 -7.79
CA LEU A 351 1.73 14.10 -8.29
C LEU A 351 2.12 12.71 -7.79
N TYR A 352 3.40 12.37 -7.86
CA TYR A 352 3.87 11.04 -7.45
C TYR A 352 3.93 10.89 -5.92
N GLU A 353 4.18 11.97 -5.21
CA GLU A 353 4.27 11.97 -3.75
C GLU A 353 2.90 11.83 -3.10
N GLU A 354 1.90 12.55 -3.60
CA GLU A 354 0.59 12.65 -2.94
C GLU A 354 -0.41 11.59 -3.41
N THR A 355 -0.55 11.42 -4.74
CA THR A 355 -1.68 10.67 -5.31
C THR A 355 -1.74 9.18 -4.95
N PRO A 356 -0.66 8.50 -4.55
CA PRO A 356 -0.73 7.14 -4.04
C PRO A 356 -1.62 6.96 -2.83
N PHE A 357 -1.62 7.93 -1.91
CA PHE A 357 -2.45 7.92 -0.69
C PHE A 357 -3.64 8.87 -0.79
N HIS A 358 -3.67 9.74 -1.83
CA HIS A 358 -4.75 10.65 -2.19
C HIS A 358 -5.24 10.43 -3.64
N PRO A 359 -5.71 9.22 -3.97
CA PRO A 359 -6.17 8.94 -5.32
C PRO A 359 -7.39 9.78 -5.74
N GLU A 360 -8.15 10.33 -4.79
CA GLU A 360 -9.26 11.24 -5.04
C GLU A 360 -8.79 12.54 -5.71
N ARG A 361 -7.60 13.05 -5.36
CA ARG A 361 -7.02 14.25 -5.98
C ARG A 361 -6.74 14.03 -7.47
N LEU A 362 -6.15 12.85 -7.80
CA LEU A 362 -5.90 12.50 -9.19
C LEU A 362 -7.20 12.22 -9.94
N LEU A 363 -8.17 11.56 -9.29
CA LEU A 363 -9.49 11.32 -9.86
C LEU A 363 -10.22 12.63 -10.20
N GLU A 364 -10.13 13.65 -9.34
CA GLU A 364 -10.67 15.00 -9.61
C GLU A 364 -10.08 15.62 -10.86
N ASN A 365 -8.74 15.56 -11.01
CA ASN A 365 -8.06 16.06 -12.20
C ASN A 365 -8.54 15.36 -13.47
N LEU A 366 -8.60 14.02 -13.43
CA LEU A 366 -9.06 13.24 -14.58
C LEU A 366 -10.51 13.56 -14.94
N ILE A 367 -11.42 13.66 -13.96
CA ILE A 367 -12.82 14.01 -14.20
C ILE A 367 -12.94 15.42 -14.79
N ALA A 368 -12.20 16.39 -14.27
CA ALA A 368 -12.22 17.75 -14.81
C ALA A 368 -11.76 17.83 -16.27
N ILE A 369 -10.82 16.98 -16.66
CA ILE A 369 -10.29 16.90 -18.04
C ILE A 369 -11.26 16.13 -18.95
N LEU A 370 -11.75 14.97 -18.49
CA LEU A 370 -12.56 14.05 -19.28
C LEU A 370 -14.03 14.49 -19.38
N HIS A 371 -14.55 15.13 -18.33
CA HIS A 371 -15.96 15.49 -18.17
C HIS A 371 -16.12 16.93 -17.66
N PRO A 372 -15.66 17.94 -18.40
CA PRO A 372 -15.76 19.34 -17.99
C PRO A 372 -17.19 19.79 -17.71
N GLU A 373 -18.19 19.12 -18.33
CA GLU A 373 -19.62 19.37 -18.10
C GLU A 373 -20.08 19.05 -16.66
N LEU A 374 -19.32 18.25 -15.91
CA LEU A 374 -19.63 17.93 -14.50
C LEU A 374 -19.23 19.05 -13.53
N GLY A 375 -18.48 20.06 -13.99
CA GLY A 375 -18.07 21.20 -13.18
C GLY A 375 -17.25 20.81 -11.95
N VAL A 376 -16.43 19.77 -12.09
CA VAL A 376 -15.46 19.38 -11.03
C VAL A 376 -14.26 20.30 -11.12
N GLU A 377 -13.99 21.03 -10.06
CA GLU A 377 -12.82 21.90 -9.95
C GLU A 377 -11.82 21.26 -8.99
N PRO A 378 -10.67 20.73 -9.47
CA PRO A 378 -9.65 20.14 -8.61
C PRO A 378 -9.02 21.18 -7.71
N GLU A 379 -8.88 20.87 -6.43
CA GLU A 379 -8.13 21.68 -5.47
C GLU A 379 -6.64 21.68 -5.84
N TYR A 380 -6.12 20.51 -6.21
CA TYR A 380 -4.74 20.31 -6.67
C TYR A 380 -4.72 20.10 -8.17
N LYS A 381 -4.07 21.00 -8.91
CA LYS A 381 -4.00 20.93 -10.38
C LYS A 381 -2.66 20.34 -10.81
N TYR A 382 -2.65 19.03 -11.07
CA TYR A 382 -1.44 18.33 -11.53
C TYR A 382 -1.23 18.49 -13.04
N PHE A 383 -2.30 18.52 -13.81
CA PHE A 383 -2.24 18.58 -15.27
C PHE A 383 -2.64 19.96 -15.81
N LYS A 384 -1.99 20.34 -16.89
CA LYS A 384 -2.33 21.52 -17.69
C LYS A 384 -2.38 21.13 -19.18
N GLU A 385 -3.19 21.83 -19.95
CA GLU A 385 -3.23 21.64 -21.39
C GLU A 385 -1.94 22.17 -22.02
N LEU A 386 -1.37 21.41 -22.98
CA LEU A 386 -0.24 21.85 -23.77
C LEU A 386 -0.73 22.76 -24.89
N THR A 387 -0.65 24.07 -24.66
CA THR A 387 -0.95 25.08 -25.67
C THR A 387 0.18 25.13 -26.69
N ILE A 388 -0.19 25.13 -27.98
CA ILE A 388 0.77 25.41 -29.05
C ILE A 388 0.94 26.93 -29.04
N ASP A 389 2.04 27.41 -28.48
CA ASP A 389 2.43 28.79 -28.69
C ASP A 389 2.70 28.97 -30.20
N ASN A 390 1.84 29.81 -30.86
CA ASN A 390 1.96 30.15 -32.27
C ASN A 390 3.23 30.96 -32.56
#